data_99ac686bed032aad1e281a96a31efe90
#
_entry.id   99ac686bed032aad1e281a96a31efe90
#
_cell.length_a   1.000
_cell.length_b   1.000
_cell.length_c   1.000
_cell.angle_alpha   90.00
_cell.angle_beta   90.00
_cell.angle_gamma   90.00
#
_symmetry.space_group_name_H-M   'P 1'
#
loop_
_entity.id
_entity.type
_entity.pdbx_description
1 polymer ?
#
loop_
_entity_poly.entity_id
_entity_poly.type
_entity_poly.pdbx_seq_one_letter_code
_entity_poly.pdbx_strand_id
1 'polypeptide(L)'
;MITLQQIQDAHKKILPYVNYTPLINSNFLSKNTTVKLKLENFQITGSFKLRGAVNKLLSLSEDDKNKGVIAVSTGNHGKGVAYASKVLGIQSTIYMSSMVPEYRKEAIEKLGAKVEIIGKNSDEADLHAKQIAKEKNIPLIHPFDDEDIIIGQGTVGLEMLTEFPEVDTVIIPTSGGGLILSLIHI
;
A
#
# COMPACT_ATOMS: atom_id res chain seq x y z
N MET A 1 -14.29 0.29 -13.91
CA MET A 1 -13.00 -0.03 -14.59
C MET A 1 -12.06 1.12 -14.31
N ILE A 2 -10.88 0.84 -13.75
CA ILE A 2 -9.86 1.85 -13.44
C ILE A 2 -9.31 2.45 -14.73
N THR A 3 -9.08 3.76 -14.76
CA THR A 3 -8.57 4.50 -15.91
C THR A 3 -7.20 5.12 -15.62
N LEU A 4 -6.42 5.34 -16.68
CA LEU A 4 -5.14 6.06 -16.57
C LEU A 4 -5.31 7.43 -15.91
N GLN A 5 -6.40 8.16 -16.22
CA GLN A 5 -6.66 9.46 -15.61
C GLN A 5 -6.80 9.39 -14.11
N GLN A 6 -7.47 8.37 -13.55
CA GLN A 6 -7.60 8.19 -12.11
C GLN A 6 -6.22 7.94 -11.46
N ILE A 7 -5.34 7.18 -12.12
CA ILE A 7 -3.97 6.94 -11.63
C ILE A 7 -3.14 8.23 -11.68
N GLN A 8 -3.26 9.04 -12.74
CA GLN A 8 -2.59 10.33 -12.85
C GLN A 8 -3.05 11.32 -11.77
N ASP A 9 -4.34 11.35 -11.47
CA ASP A 9 -4.89 12.21 -10.42
C ASP A 9 -4.48 11.71 -9.02
N ALA A 10 -4.46 10.40 -8.80
CA ALA A 10 -3.93 9.80 -7.58
C ALA A 10 -2.45 10.15 -7.40
N HIS A 11 -1.64 10.06 -8.46
CA HIS A 11 -0.21 10.42 -8.41
C HIS A 11 -0.01 11.84 -7.89
N LYS A 12 -0.74 12.82 -8.45
CA LYS A 12 -0.67 14.21 -7.98
C LYS A 12 -1.06 14.35 -6.51
N LYS A 13 -2.10 13.63 -6.06
CA LYS A 13 -2.60 13.69 -4.68
C LYS A 13 -1.61 13.11 -3.66
N ILE A 14 -0.94 12.00 -4.01
CA ILE A 14 -0.06 11.29 -3.07
C ILE A 14 1.36 11.83 -3.04
N LEU A 15 1.82 12.58 -4.05
CA LEU A 15 3.18 13.13 -4.14
C LEU A 15 3.72 13.79 -2.85
N PRO A 16 2.93 14.54 -2.06
CA PRO A 16 3.42 15.13 -0.81
C PRO A 16 3.75 14.11 0.28
N TYR A 17 3.31 12.86 0.14
CA TYR A 17 3.34 11.83 1.18
C TYR A 17 4.19 10.61 0.82
N VAL A 18 4.71 10.54 -0.41
CA VAL A 18 5.46 9.39 -0.91
C VAL A 18 6.74 9.84 -1.60
N ASN A 19 7.75 8.97 -1.65
CA ASN A 19 8.93 9.24 -2.46
C ASN A 19 8.66 8.91 -3.93
N TYR A 20 9.17 9.72 -4.83
CA TYR A 20 9.42 9.32 -6.21
C TYR A 20 10.64 8.38 -6.18
N THR A 21 10.43 7.08 -6.41
CA THR A 21 11.48 6.09 -6.21
C THR A 21 12.39 5.95 -7.43
N PRO A 22 13.68 5.63 -7.25
CA PRO A 22 14.61 5.53 -8.37
C PRO A 22 14.24 4.40 -9.36
N LEU A 23 14.47 4.67 -10.66
CA LEU A 23 14.49 3.67 -11.72
C LEU A 23 15.93 3.55 -12.24
N ILE A 24 16.63 2.48 -11.86
CA ILE A 24 18.07 2.32 -12.13
C ILE A 24 18.34 1.21 -13.15
N ASN A 25 19.41 1.36 -13.94
CA ASN A 25 19.90 0.30 -14.82
C ASN A 25 20.49 -0.85 -14.00
N SER A 26 20.20 -2.07 -14.39
CA SER A 26 20.82 -3.27 -13.82
C SER A 26 21.86 -3.83 -14.78
N ASN A 27 23.12 -3.48 -14.60
CA ASN A 27 24.21 -4.00 -15.42
C ASN A 27 24.35 -5.52 -15.34
N PHE A 28 23.97 -6.11 -14.20
CA PHE A 28 24.02 -7.57 -14.01
C PHE A 28 22.98 -8.30 -14.86
N LEU A 29 21.77 -7.75 -15.01
CA LEU A 29 20.67 -8.35 -15.78
C LEU A 29 20.69 -7.92 -17.25
N SER A 30 21.30 -6.80 -17.60
CA SER A 30 21.34 -6.21 -18.95
C SER A 30 22.42 -6.84 -19.82
N LYS A 31 22.26 -8.12 -20.19
CA LYS A 31 23.21 -8.81 -21.10
C LYS A 31 22.90 -8.51 -22.57
N ASN A 32 21.67 -8.78 -23.01
CA ASN A 32 21.22 -8.66 -24.40
C ASN A 32 19.99 -7.73 -24.53
N THR A 33 19.57 -7.12 -23.45
CA THR A 33 18.44 -6.20 -23.39
C THR A 33 18.67 -5.17 -22.29
N THR A 34 17.98 -4.07 -22.31
CA THR A 34 18.05 -3.05 -21.23
C THR A 34 17.10 -3.48 -20.09
N VAL A 35 17.66 -3.73 -18.91
CA VAL A 35 16.87 -4.03 -17.72
C VAL A 35 17.00 -2.89 -16.72
N LYS A 36 15.88 -2.35 -16.28
CA LYS A 36 15.80 -1.35 -15.22
C LYS A 36 15.04 -1.89 -14.00
N LEU A 37 15.40 -1.42 -12.83
CA LEU A 37 14.80 -1.80 -11.55
C LEU A 37 14.11 -0.59 -10.94
N LYS A 38 12.79 -0.65 -10.73
CA LYS A 38 12.03 0.33 -9.94
C LYS A 38 12.15 -0.02 -8.47
N LEU A 39 12.85 0.81 -7.71
CA LEU A 39 13.29 0.49 -6.36
C LEU A 39 12.27 0.93 -5.31
N GLU A 40 11.12 0.24 -5.21
CA GLU A 40 10.09 0.52 -4.20
C GLU A 40 10.52 0.21 -2.76
N ASN A 41 11.65 -0.45 -2.54
CA ASN A 41 12.29 -0.56 -1.22
C ASN A 41 12.87 0.77 -0.71
N PHE A 42 13.04 1.77 -1.56
CA PHE A 42 13.40 3.15 -1.18
C PHE A 42 12.19 4.02 -0.84
N GLN A 43 10.98 3.47 -0.87
CA GLN A 43 9.82 4.16 -0.37
C GLN A 43 9.93 4.37 1.16
N ILE A 44 9.30 5.40 1.71
CA ILE A 44 9.36 5.77 3.14
C ILE A 44 9.11 4.58 4.08
N THR A 45 8.16 3.71 3.73
CA THR A 45 7.84 2.51 4.52
C THR A 45 8.52 1.24 3.99
N GLY A 46 9.44 1.36 3.03
CA GLY A 46 10.21 0.26 2.45
C GLY A 46 9.45 -0.57 1.41
N SER A 47 8.31 -0.09 0.90
CA SER A 47 7.55 -0.77 -0.15
C SER A 47 6.50 0.11 -0.83
N PHE A 48 6.06 -0.29 -2.01
CA PHE A 48 4.98 0.35 -2.78
C PHE A 48 3.63 0.46 -2.05
N LYS A 49 3.41 -0.34 -1.02
CA LYS A 49 2.14 -0.39 -0.27
C LYS A 49 1.70 0.96 0.29
N LEU A 50 2.66 1.84 0.57
CA LEU A 50 2.38 3.19 1.04
C LEU A 50 1.52 3.99 0.04
N ARG A 51 1.78 3.85 -1.25
CA ARG A 51 1.10 4.61 -2.31
C ARG A 51 -0.41 4.39 -2.30
N GLY A 52 -0.82 3.12 -2.30
CA GLY A 52 -2.24 2.76 -2.19
C GLY A 52 -2.85 3.16 -0.85
N ALA A 53 -2.13 2.97 0.25
CA ALA A 53 -2.61 3.36 1.57
C ALA A 53 -2.89 4.86 1.65
N VAL A 54 -1.96 5.71 1.18
CA VAL A 54 -2.16 7.17 1.12
C VAL A 54 -3.35 7.52 0.24
N ASN A 55 -3.42 6.96 -0.99
CA ASN A 55 -4.53 7.26 -1.90
C ASN A 55 -5.88 6.90 -1.28
N LYS A 56 -5.99 5.72 -0.66
CA LYS A 56 -7.21 5.26 0.02
C LYS A 56 -7.61 6.19 1.16
N LEU A 57 -6.68 6.54 2.03
CA LEU A 57 -7.00 7.38 3.18
C LEU A 57 -7.40 8.81 2.77
N LEU A 58 -6.81 9.34 1.70
CA LEU A 58 -7.19 10.64 1.13
C LEU A 58 -8.60 10.61 0.52
N SER A 59 -9.09 9.46 0.02
CA SER A 59 -10.42 9.32 -0.57
C SER A 59 -11.55 9.14 0.47
N LEU A 60 -11.22 8.87 1.72
CA LEU A 60 -12.22 8.70 2.76
C LEU A 60 -12.97 10.00 3.04
N SER A 61 -14.26 9.87 3.39
CA SER A 61 -15.06 10.99 3.91
C SER A 61 -14.50 11.50 5.23
N GLU A 62 -14.76 12.75 5.58
CA GLU A 62 -14.35 13.31 6.89
C GLU A 62 -14.96 12.52 8.05
N ASP A 63 -16.20 12.03 7.91
CA ASP A 63 -16.83 11.17 8.91
C ASP A 63 -16.07 9.86 9.10
N ASP A 64 -15.64 9.21 8.02
CA ASP A 64 -14.84 7.99 8.09
C ASP A 64 -13.43 8.22 8.64
N LYS A 65 -12.79 9.33 8.29
CA LYS A 65 -11.50 9.73 8.88
C LYS A 65 -11.61 9.93 10.39
N ASN A 66 -12.70 10.54 10.87
CA ASN A 66 -12.95 10.77 12.28
C ASN A 66 -13.18 9.47 13.08
N LYS A 67 -13.76 8.44 12.46
CA LYS A 67 -13.89 7.11 13.06
C LYS A 67 -12.57 6.38 13.16
N GLY A 68 -11.58 6.78 12.36
CA GLY A 68 -10.32 6.07 12.18
C GLY A 68 -10.44 4.93 11.18
N VAL A 69 -9.39 4.13 11.06
CA VAL A 69 -9.32 3.01 10.10
C VAL A 69 -8.80 1.74 10.74
N ILE A 70 -9.18 0.62 10.16
CA ILE A 70 -8.72 -0.72 10.55
C ILE A 70 -7.96 -1.34 9.36
N ALA A 71 -6.88 -2.08 9.63
CA ALA A 71 -6.26 -2.97 8.66
C ALA A 71 -5.78 -4.25 9.32
N VAL A 72 -5.69 -5.32 8.54
CA VAL A 72 -5.07 -6.59 8.96
C VAL A 72 -3.78 -6.79 8.20
N SER A 73 -2.66 -6.77 8.90
CA SER A 73 -1.37 -6.97 8.24
C SER A 73 -0.23 -7.12 9.22
N THR A 74 0.65 -8.05 8.94
CA THR A 74 1.90 -8.28 9.69
C THR A 74 3.13 -7.68 9.02
N GLY A 75 2.96 -6.94 7.91
CA GLY A 75 4.06 -6.50 7.06
C GLY A 75 3.85 -5.15 6.40
N ASN A 76 4.21 -5.07 5.13
CA ASN A 76 4.29 -3.82 4.36
C ASN A 76 2.98 -3.04 4.27
N HIS A 77 1.83 -3.73 4.18
CA HIS A 77 0.54 -3.04 4.15
C HIS A 77 0.25 -2.34 5.47
N GLY A 78 0.45 -3.03 6.61
CA GLY A 78 0.28 -2.43 7.94
C GLY A 78 1.18 -1.21 8.16
N LYS A 79 2.46 -1.29 7.73
CA LYS A 79 3.36 -0.14 7.75
C LYS A 79 2.86 1.02 6.89
N GLY A 80 2.36 0.72 5.68
CA GLY A 80 1.81 1.72 4.77
C GLY A 80 0.60 2.43 5.38
N VAL A 81 -0.36 1.68 5.93
CA VAL A 81 -1.55 2.25 6.59
C VAL A 81 -1.16 3.05 7.82
N ALA A 82 -0.29 2.52 8.69
CA ALA A 82 0.16 3.20 9.90
C ALA A 82 0.80 4.56 9.59
N TYR A 83 1.75 4.59 8.64
CA TYR A 83 2.41 5.83 8.24
C TYR A 83 1.43 6.82 7.59
N ALA A 84 0.62 6.35 6.63
CA ALA A 84 -0.37 7.19 5.95
C ALA A 84 -1.35 7.81 6.95
N SER A 85 -1.84 7.02 7.90
CA SER A 85 -2.74 7.49 8.95
C SER A 85 -2.09 8.57 9.81
N LYS A 86 -0.84 8.35 10.24
CA LYS A 86 -0.08 9.32 11.04
C LYS A 86 0.05 10.67 10.35
N VAL A 87 0.47 10.69 9.08
CA VAL A 87 0.70 11.95 8.35
C VAL A 87 -0.58 12.68 7.96
N LEU A 88 -1.71 11.95 7.90
CA LEU A 88 -3.03 12.50 7.62
C LEU A 88 -3.85 12.80 8.89
N GLY A 89 -3.30 12.55 10.09
CA GLY A 89 -4.00 12.80 11.35
C GLY A 89 -5.15 11.84 11.62
N ILE A 90 -5.17 10.66 11.02
CA ILE A 90 -6.22 9.64 11.15
C ILE A 90 -5.78 8.59 12.16
N GLN A 91 -6.63 8.17 13.06
CA GLN A 91 -6.33 7.05 13.96
C GLN A 91 -6.37 5.72 13.21
N SER A 92 -5.42 4.83 13.47
CA SER A 92 -5.40 3.51 12.84
C SER A 92 -5.15 2.39 13.85
N THR A 93 -5.88 1.29 13.66
CA THR A 93 -5.67 0.04 14.41
C THR A 93 -5.28 -1.05 13.44
N ILE A 94 -4.11 -1.65 13.66
CA ILE A 94 -3.62 -2.76 12.84
C ILE A 94 -3.80 -4.06 13.62
N TYR A 95 -4.63 -4.93 13.10
CA TYR A 95 -4.86 -6.26 13.68
C TYR A 95 -3.83 -7.26 13.18
N MET A 96 -3.27 -8.05 14.10
CA MET A 96 -2.31 -9.11 13.83
C MET A 96 -2.66 -10.36 14.60
N SER A 97 -2.27 -11.52 14.10
CA SER A 97 -2.38 -12.78 14.86
C SER A 97 -1.29 -12.89 15.94
N SER A 98 -1.55 -13.75 16.92
CA SER A 98 -0.59 -14.02 18.03
C SER A 98 0.73 -14.68 17.58
N MET A 99 0.80 -15.20 16.37
CA MET A 99 2.03 -15.82 15.82
C MET A 99 3.04 -14.79 15.27
N VAL A 100 2.70 -13.51 15.28
CA VAL A 100 3.57 -12.48 14.71
C VAL A 100 4.70 -12.15 15.66
N PRO A 101 5.96 -12.14 15.19
CA PRO A 101 7.10 -11.73 16.01
C PRO A 101 6.97 -10.30 16.52
N GLU A 102 7.37 -10.05 17.76
CA GLU A 102 7.22 -8.75 18.45
C GLU A 102 7.85 -7.58 17.68
N TYR A 103 9.01 -7.79 17.04
CA TYR A 103 9.67 -6.73 16.26
C TYR A 103 8.80 -6.17 15.10
N ARG A 104 7.87 -6.97 14.57
CA ARG A 104 6.93 -6.50 13.52
C ARG A 104 5.84 -5.62 14.09
N LYS A 105 5.34 -5.96 15.28
CA LYS A 105 4.38 -5.15 16.02
C LYS A 105 5.02 -3.80 16.36
N GLU A 106 6.19 -3.82 17.02
CA GLU A 106 6.93 -2.60 17.35
C GLU A 106 7.19 -1.70 16.13
N ALA A 107 7.53 -2.30 14.98
CA ALA A 107 7.78 -1.54 13.76
C ALA A 107 6.55 -0.76 13.27
N ILE A 108 5.35 -1.29 13.49
CA ILE A 108 4.10 -0.62 13.13
C ILE A 108 3.70 0.41 14.20
N GLU A 109 3.87 0.10 15.47
CA GLU A 109 3.61 1.03 16.58
C GLU A 109 4.51 2.27 16.50
N LYS A 110 5.79 2.11 16.12
CA LYS A 110 6.72 3.23 15.86
C LYS A 110 6.24 4.16 14.74
N LEU A 111 5.43 3.65 13.81
CA LEU A 111 4.80 4.44 12.76
C LEU A 111 3.51 5.14 13.22
N GLY A 112 3.08 4.93 14.47
CA GLY A 112 1.99 5.67 15.10
C GLY A 112 0.64 4.97 15.12
N ALA A 113 0.53 3.73 14.63
CA ALA A 113 -0.70 2.96 14.71
C ALA A 113 -0.81 2.22 16.04
N LYS A 114 -2.04 2.00 16.51
CA LYS A 114 -2.32 1.01 17.56
C LYS A 114 -2.24 -0.39 16.96
N VAL A 115 -1.59 -1.33 17.65
CA VAL A 115 -1.58 -2.74 17.26
C VAL A 115 -2.43 -3.56 18.23
N GLU A 116 -3.31 -4.36 17.70
CA GLU A 116 -4.16 -5.30 18.44
C GLU A 116 -3.83 -6.73 18.00
N ILE A 117 -3.53 -7.57 18.98
CA ILE A 117 -3.30 -9.00 18.71
C ILE A 117 -4.62 -9.75 18.87
N ILE A 118 -5.08 -10.39 17.79
CA ILE A 118 -6.34 -11.09 17.75
C ILE A 118 -6.23 -12.35 16.88
N GLY A 119 -6.79 -13.48 17.38
CA GLY A 119 -6.72 -14.75 16.67
C GLY A 119 -5.34 -15.41 16.71
N LYS A 120 -5.31 -16.68 16.30
CA LYS A 120 -4.09 -17.50 16.29
C LYS A 120 -3.34 -17.44 14.97
N ASN A 121 -4.05 -17.16 13.88
CA ASN A 121 -3.51 -17.07 12.53
C ASN A 121 -4.08 -15.85 11.78
N SER A 122 -3.61 -15.63 10.57
CA SER A 122 -4.01 -14.48 9.76
C SER A 122 -5.49 -14.49 9.39
N ASP A 123 -6.08 -15.68 9.18
CA ASP A 123 -7.47 -15.79 8.75
C ASP A 123 -8.43 -15.46 9.91
N GLU A 124 -8.10 -15.93 11.12
CA GLU A 124 -8.84 -15.55 12.32
C GLU A 124 -8.74 -14.04 12.60
N ALA A 125 -7.54 -13.45 12.45
CA ALA A 125 -7.36 -12.02 12.62
C ALA A 125 -8.18 -11.22 11.59
N ASP A 126 -8.23 -11.66 10.35
CA ASP A 126 -9.01 -11.02 9.28
C ASP A 126 -10.51 -11.11 9.56
N LEU A 127 -11.01 -12.29 9.96
CA LEU A 127 -12.41 -12.49 10.30
C LEU A 127 -12.85 -11.57 11.46
N HIS A 128 -12.09 -11.52 12.53
CA HIS A 128 -12.36 -10.66 13.67
C HIS A 128 -12.32 -9.17 13.30
N ALA A 129 -11.30 -8.75 12.55
CA ALA A 129 -11.19 -7.35 12.13
C ALA A 129 -12.36 -6.93 11.24
N LYS A 130 -12.80 -7.77 10.32
CA LYS A 130 -14.00 -7.55 9.49
C LYS A 130 -15.26 -7.41 10.33
N GLN A 131 -15.41 -8.25 11.36
CA GLN A 131 -16.55 -8.16 12.28
C GLN A 131 -16.52 -6.84 13.04
N ILE A 132 -15.39 -6.48 13.64
CA ILE A 132 -15.24 -5.22 14.38
C ILE A 132 -15.47 -4.00 13.49
N ALA A 133 -14.93 -4.02 12.26
CA ALA A 133 -15.13 -2.96 11.28
C ALA A 133 -16.61 -2.76 10.97
N LYS A 134 -17.34 -3.85 10.77
CA LYS A 134 -18.79 -3.83 10.51
C LYS A 134 -19.60 -3.35 11.72
N GLU A 135 -19.34 -3.88 12.91
CA GLU A 135 -20.07 -3.55 14.14
C GLU A 135 -19.90 -2.08 14.53
N LYS A 136 -18.68 -1.54 14.36
CA LYS A 136 -18.34 -0.17 14.72
C LYS A 136 -18.47 0.81 13.55
N ASN A 137 -18.82 0.34 12.36
CA ASN A 137 -18.87 1.12 11.13
C ASN A 137 -17.55 1.90 10.87
N ILE A 138 -16.41 1.21 11.04
CA ILE A 138 -15.06 1.75 10.80
C ILE A 138 -14.55 1.22 9.47
N PRO A 139 -13.96 2.06 8.59
CA PRO A 139 -13.36 1.61 7.32
C PRO A 139 -12.27 0.55 7.52
N LEU A 140 -12.39 -0.58 6.83
CA LEU A 140 -11.35 -1.61 6.73
C LEU A 140 -10.52 -1.37 5.47
N ILE A 141 -9.24 -1.12 5.62
CA ILE A 141 -8.32 -0.85 4.52
C ILE A 141 -7.76 -2.17 4.00
N HIS A 142 -8.29 -2.63 2.86
CA HIS A 142 -7.90 -3.91 2.26
C HIS A 142 -6.50 -3.83 1.62
N PRO A 143 -5.65 -4.87 1.70
CA PRO A 143 -4.26 -4.81 1.21
C PRO A 143 -4.10 -4.79 -0.31
N PHE A 144 -5.13 -5.13 -1.11
CA PHE A 144 -5.06 -5.23 -2.57
C PHE A 144 -6.42 -5.23 -3.30
N ASP A 145 -7.52 -5.66 -2.69
CA ASP A 145 -8.85 -5.73 -3.30
C ASP A 145 -9.70 -4.52 -2.88
N ASP A 146 -9.30 -3.36 -3.36
CA ASP A 146 -9.94 -2.06 -3.14
C ASP A 146 -9.51 -1.14 -4.28
N GLU A 147 -10.45 -0.47 -4.92
CA GLU A 147 -10.21 0.33 -6.13
C GLU A 147 -9.23 1.48 -5.86
N ASP A 148 -9.38 2.20 -4.75
CA ASP A 148 -8.47 3.29 -4.39
C ASP A 148 -7.05 2.79 -4.06
N ILE A 149 -6.94 1.60 -3.44
CA ILE A 149 -5.65 0.94 -3.22
C ILE A 149 -4.99 0.61 -4.55
N ILE A 150 -5.72 -0.01 -5.48
CA ILE A 150 -5.21 -0.39 -6.81
C ILE A 150 -4.78 0.87 -7.57
N ILE A 151 -5.62 1.91 -7.62
CA ILE A 151 -5.30 3.18 -8.28
C ILE A 151 -4.00 3.79 -7.72
N GLY A 152 -3.85 3.82 -6.39
CA GLY A 152 -2.64 4.34 -5.74
C GLY A 152 -1.39 3.52 -6.07
N GLN A 153 -1.48 2.19 -6.15
CA GLN A 153 -0.36 1.34 -6.55
C GLN A 153 0.04 1.56 -8.02
N GLY A 154 -0.91 1.90 -8.90
CA GLY A 154 -0.67 2.20 -10.30
C GLY A 154 0.32 3.36 -10.53
N THR A 155 0.47 4.24 -9.56
CA THR A 155 1.46 5.33 -9.64
C THR A 155 2.91 4.86 -9.80
N VAL A 156 3.23 3.61 -9.41
CA VAL A 156 4.53 2.97 -9.69
C VAL A 156 4.75 2.84 -11.20
N GLY A 157 3.75 2.34 -11.92
CA GLY A 157 3.82 2.20 -13.37
C GLY A 157 3.88 3.53 -14.09
N LEU A 158 3.12 4.52 -13.62
CA LEU A 158 3.15 5.88 -14.18
C LEU A 158 4.57 6.48 -14.08
N GLU A 159 5.25 6.33 -12.95
CA GLU A 159 6.63 6.77 -12.79
C GLU A 159 7.58 6.00 -13.72
N MET A 160 7.42 4.67 -13.84
CA MET A 160 8.25 3.86 -14.75
C MET A 160 8.11 4.29 -16.20
N LEU A 161 6.88 4.46 -16.70
CA LEU A 161 6.64 4.88 -18.08
C LEU A 161 7.06 6.32 -18.35
N THR A 162 7.03 7.19 -17.35
CA THR A 162 7.55 8.56 -17.47
C THR A 162 9.06 8.58 -17.66
N GLU A 163 9.80 7.72 -16.94
CA GLU A 163 11.27 7.64 -17.00
C GLU A 163 11.80 6.72 -18.12
N PHE A 164 10.99 5.77 -18.56
CA PHE A 164 11.36 4.78 -19.57
C PHE A 164 10.16 4.45 -20.48
N PRO A 165 9.74 5.39 -21.35
CA PRO A 165 8.55 5.24 -22.18
C PRO A 165 8.66 4.10 -23.22
N GLU A 166 9.87 3.68 -23.59
CA GLU A 166 10.12 2.59 -24.51
C GLU A 166 10.13 1.19 -23.88
N VAL A 167 9.72 1.05 -22.61
CA VAL A 167 9.59 -0.25 -21.97
C VAL A 167 8.53 -1.11 -22.67
N ASP A 168 8.88 -2.33 -23.01
CA ASP A 168 7.98 -3.30 -23.66
C ASP A 168 7.53 -4.43 -22.72
N THR A 169 8.27 -4.67 -21.66
CA THR A 169 8.01 -5.76 -20.72
C THR A 169 8.22 -5.32 -19.28
N VAL A 170 7.24 -5.61 -18.41
CA VAL A 170 7.32 -5.34 -16.96
C VAL A 170 7.18 -6.65 -16.18
N ILE A 171 8.18 -6.98 -15.37
CA ILE A 171 8.16 -8.16 -14.49
C ILE A 171 7.72 -7.71 -13.10
N ILE A 172 6.63 -8.31 -12.60
CA ILE A 172 5.97 -7.90 -11.35
C ILE A 172 5.85 -9.09 -10.41
N PRO A 173 6.35 -8.98 -9.17
CA PRO A 173 6.09 -10.01 -8.16
C PRO A 173 4.60 -10.01 -7.81
N THR A 174 3.93 -11.15 -8.00
CA THR A 174 2.48 -11.27 -7.84
C THR A 174 2.16 -12.18 -6.66
N SER A 175 1.33 -11.67 -5.74
CA SER A 175 0.67 -12.41 -4.65
C SER A 175 -0.83 -12.12 -4.72
N GLY A 176 -1.37 -11.22 -3.90
CA GLY A 176 -2.78 -10.83 -3.92
C GLY A 176 -3.26 -10.05 -5.16
N GLY A 177 -2.39 -9.82 -6.14
CA GLY A 177 -2.75 -9.28 -7.45
C GLY A 177 -2.87 -7.75 -7.57
N GLY A 178 -2.97 -7.01 -6.46
CA GLY A 178 -3.24 -5.56 -6.49
C GLY A 178 -2.21 -4.73 -7.27
N LEU A 179 -0.93 -5.11 -7.24
CA LEU A 179 0.10 -4.38 -8.00
C LEU A 179 -0.01 -4.65 -9.51
N ILE A 180 -0.16 -5.91 -9.92
CA ILE A 180 -0.32 -6.22 -11.34
C ILE A 180 -1.61 -5.63 -11.90
N LEU A 181 -2.73 -5.72 -11.15
CA LEU A 181 -4.00 -5.12 -11.53
C LEU A 181 -3.89 -3.60 -11.70
N SER A 182 -3.04 -2.93 -10.94
CA SER A 182 -2.83 -1.49 -11.07
C SER A 182 -2.05 -1.10 -12.32
N LEU A 183 -1.14 -1.96 -12.79
CA LEU A 183 -0.23 -1.67 -13.88
C LEU A 183 -0.82 -1.97 -15.26
N ILE A 184 -1.78 -2.87 -15.38
CA ILE A 184 -2.45 -3.17 -16.66
C ILE A 184 -3.36 -2.04 -17.17
N HIS A 185 -3.58 -1.00 -16.39
CA HIS A 185 -4.40 0.16 -16.74
C HIS A 185 -3.58 1.37 -17.24
N ILE A 186 -2.26 1.21 -17.39
CA ILE A 186 -1.34 2.30 -17.73
C ILE A 186 -0.80 2.14 -19.16
#